data_63f6c01c4a6aaad6a474757a0c306213
#
_entry.id   63f6c01c4a6aaad6a474757a0c306213
#
_cell.length_a   1.000
_cell.length_b   1.000
_cell.length_c   1.000
_cell.angle_alpha   90.00
_cell.angle_beta   90.00
_cell.angle_gamma   90.00
#
_symmetry.space_group_name_H-M   'P 1'
#
loop_
_entity.id
_entity.type
_entity.pdbx_description
1 polymer ?
#
loop_
_entity_poly.entity_id
_entity_poly.type
_entity_poly.pdbx_seq_one_letter_code
_entity_poly.pdbx_strand_id
1 'polypeptide(L)'
;KDASETVKRLIGEYVGSHQHHISGLSMQQLTDKLYGDMAGFGFLDKYITNSEVEEINGNSWRDIEIVTRSGWRKIPERFLSPQHAADTLRKMVRLGGLVLDGTNPIVDSYITEGIRVSAMIPPVADRRSGIVFSIRRQRMAKVSKEQIIGWQTATPEMLEFLTLCVN
;
A
#
# COMPACT_ATOMS: atom_id res chain seq x y z
N LYS A 1 5.35 -3.98 -20.02
CA LYS A 1 6.49 -3.00 -19.93
C LYS A 1 6.28 -1.80 -20.86
N ASP A 2 5.78 -2.03 -22.04
CA ASP A 2 5.65 -1.02 -23.10
C ASP A 2 4.60 0.09 -22.81
N ALA A 3 3.46 -0.27 -22.22
CA ALA A 3 2.38 0.68 -21.92
C ALA A 3 2.78 1.72 -20.86
N SER A 4 3.53 1.33 -19.84
CA SER A 4 4.01 2.22 -18.77
C SER A 4 4.98 3.28 -19.33
N GLU A 5 5.94 2.87 -20.15
CA GLU A 5 6.90 3.78 -20.78
C GLU A 5 6.21 4.74 -21.74
N THR A 6 5.22 4.24 -22.50
CA THR A 6 4.42 5.06 -23.41
C THR A 6 3.65 6.14 -22.66
N VAL A 7 2.99 5.80 -21.56
CA VAL A 7 2.24 6.78 -20.75
C VAL A 7 3.18 7.81 -20.13
N LYS A 8 4.32 7.39 -19.57
CA LYS A 8 5.32 8.31 -19.02
C LYS A 8 5.85 9.27 -20.08
N ARG A 9 6.12 8.78 -21.28
CA ARG A 9 6.56 9.62 -22.40
C ARG A 9 5.50 10.68 -22.75
N LEU A 10 4.23 10.29 -22.87
CA LEU A 10 3.13 11.22 -23.18
C LEU A 10 2.96 12.27 -22.08
N ILE A 11 3.06 11.89 -20.80
CA ILE A 11 3.03 12.82 -19.67
C ILE A 11 4.21 13.81 -19.79
N GLY A 12 5.42 13.33 -20.05
CA GLY A 12 6.60 14.17 -20.20
C GLY A 12 6.48 15.16 -21.35
N GLU A 13 5.96 14.72 -22.51
CA GLU A 13 5.69 15.58 -23.67
C GLU A 13 4.64 16.66 -23.35
N TYR A 14 3.56 16.28 -22.66
CA TYR A 14 2.51 17.22 -22.26
C TYR A 14 3.04 18.28 -21.27
N VAL A 15 3.74 17.85 -20.23
CA VAL A 15 4.32 18.74 -19.22
C VAL A 15 5.35 19.69 -19.87
N GLY A 16 6.18 19.18 -20.76
CA GLY A 16 7.19 19.97 -21.50
C GLY A 16 6.57 20.99 -22.44
N SER A 17 5.56 20.60 -23.22
CA SER A 17 4.89 21.49 -24.18
C SER A 17 4.12 22.62 -23.53
N HIS A 18 3.57 22.40 -22.32
CA HIS A 18 2.79 23.40 -21.59
C HIS A 18 3.62 24.15 -20.54
N GLN A 19 4.94 23.95 -20.51
CA GLN A 19 5.87 24.61 -19.57
C GLN A 19 5.44 24.53 -18.10
N HIS A 20 4.81 23.42 -17.71
CA HIS A 20 4.44 23.20 -16.31
C HIS A 20 5.70 22.92 -15.48
N HIS A 21 6.06 23.87 -14.63
CA HIS A 21 7.17 23.76 -13.70
C HIS A 21 6.66 23.80 -12.24
N ILE A 22 7.13 22.86 -11.43
CA ILE A 22 6.95 22.91 -9.97
C ILE A 22 8.33 23.18 -9.38
N SER A 23 8.45 24.27 -8.62
CA SER A 23 9.71 24.62 -7.95
C SER A 23 10.24 23.45 -7.12
N GLY A 24 11.50 23.08 -7.36
CA GLY A 24 12.18 21.99 -6.63
C GLY A 24 12.00 20.59 -7.23
N LEU A 25 11.29 20.43 -8.34
CA LEU A 25 11.18 19.15 -9.04
C LEU A 25 11.78 19.23 -10.44
N SER A 26 12.59 18.23 -10.82
CA SER A 26 13.00 18.04 -12.20
C SER A 26 11.83 17.56 -13.06
N MET A 27 11.94 17.72 -14.39
CA MET A 27 10.94 17.22 -15.34
C MET A 27 10.68 15.71 -15.16
N GLN A 28 11.75 14.94 -14.97
CA GLN A 28 11.64 13.50 -14.74
C GLN A 28 10.89 13.19 -13.45
N GLN A 29 11.21 13.88 -12.37
CA GLN A 29 10.51 13.70 -11.06
C GLN A 29 9.04 14.09 -11.15
N LEU A 30 8.71 15.15 -11.90
CA LEU A 30 7.33 15.56 -12.13
C LEU A 30 6.58 14.52 -12.96
N THR A 31 7.18 14.02 -14.03
CA THR A 31 6.61 12.95 -14.87
C THR A 31 6.35 11.68 -14.07
N ASP A 32 7.32 11.22 -13.27
CA ASP A 32 7.18 10.03 -12.44
C ASP A 32 6.11 10.20 -11.36
N LYS A 33 6.01 11.39 -10.76
CA LYS A 33 4.96 11.73 -9.80
C LYS A 33 3.57 11.69 -10.42
N LEU A 34 3.39 12.36 -11.56
CA LEU A 34 2.11 12.36 -12.29
C LEU A 34 1.72 10.96 -12.75
N TYR A 35 2.69 10.18 -13.24
CA TYR A 35 2.45 8.78 -13.59
C TYR A 35 2.00 7.97 -12.37
N GLY A 36 2.67 8.12 -11.22
CA GLY A 36 2.29 7.46 -9.97
C GLY A 36 0.87 7.81 -9.51
N ASP A 37 0.49 9.09 -9.61
CA ASP A 37 -0.86 9.56 -9.25
C ASP A 37 -1.94 9.03 -10.23
N MET A 38 -1.61 8.90 -11.52
CA MET A 38 -2.55 8.43 -12.54
C MET A 38 -2.64 6.90 -12.62
N ALA A 39 -1.53 6.21 -12.69
CA ALA A 39 -1.45 4.78 -12.96
C ALA A 39 -1.17 3.93 -11.70
N GLY A 40 -0.46 4.48 -10.71
CA GLY A 40 -0.14 3.85 -9.44
C GLY A 40 -1.06 4.29 -8.30
N PHE A 41 -0.53 4.21 -7.08
CA PHE A 41 -1.19 4.62 -5.83
C PHE A 41 -0.53 5.87 -5.24
N GLY A 42 0.13 6.67 -6.09
CA GLY A 42 0.80 7.88 -5.70
C GLY A 42 1.98 7.64 -4.76
N PHE A 43 2.06 8.42 -3.67
CA PHE A 43 3.14 8.27 -2.70
C PHE A 43 3.15 6.92 -1.97
N LEU A 44 2.04 6.18 -1.95
CA LEU A 44 1.98 4.85 -1.32
C LEU A 44 2.88 3.84 -2.03
N ASP A 45 3.09 3.97 -3.34
CA ASP A 45 3.86 3.01 -4.14
C ASP A 45 5.27 2.80 -3.58
N LYS A 46 5.95 3.88 -3.14
CA LYS A 46 7.30 3.78 -2.58
C LYS A 46 7.35 3.00 -1.26
N TYR A 47 6.26 3.02 -0.49
CA TYR A 47 6.15 2.25 0.76
C TYR A 47 5.70 0.82 0.51
N ILE A 48 4.77 0.63 -0.45
CA ILE A 48 4.32 -0.70 -0.86
C ILE A 48 5.47 -1.52 -1.47
N THR A 49 6.36 -0.89 -2.22
CA THR A 49 7.51 -1.56 -2.85
C THR A 49 8.71 -1.74 -1.91
N ASN A 50 8.79 -0.99 -0.81
CA ASN A 50 9.88 -1.09 0.14
C ASN A 50 9.75 -2.35 1.02
N SER A 51 10.73 -3.27 0.91
CA SER A 51 10.75 -4.54 1.65
C SER A 51 10.86 -4.40 3.17
N GLU A 52 11.31 -3.25 3.67
CA GLU A 52 11.41 -2.99 5.10
C GLU A 52 10.07 -2.55 5.71
N VAL A 53 9.13 -2.07 4.90
CA VAL A 53 7.80 -1.68 5.34
C VAL A 53 6.92 -2.91 5.39
N GLU A 54 6.40 -3.21 6.56
CA GLU A 54 5.52 -4.35 6.83
C GLU A 54 4.05 -3.95 6.73
N GLU A 55 3.74 -2.73 7.16
CA GLU A 55 2.37 -2.22 7.18
C GLU A 55 2.33 -0.70 6.97
N ILE A 56 1.27 -0.23 6.34
CA ILE A 56 0.97 1.20 6.15
C ILE A 56 -0.42 1.42 6.72
N ASN A 57 -0.55 2.27 7.72
CA ASN A 57 -1.81 2.59 8.38
C ASN A 57 -2.19 4.04 8.14
N GLY A 58 -3.39 4.26 7.66
CA GLY A 58 -4.00 5.58 7.51
C GLY A 58 -5.17 5.75 8.47
N ASN A 59 -4.98 6.55 9.52
CA ASN A 59 -6.05 6.95 10.45
C ASN A 59 -6.93 8.05 9.85
N SER A 60 -6.44 8.71 8.81
CA SER A 60 -7.14 9.68 7.98
C SER A 60 -6.37 9.92 6.69
N TRP A 61 -6.92 10.75 5.80
CA TRP A 61 -6.26 11.15 4.56
C TRP A 61 -4.91 11.89 4.77
N ARG A 62 -4.63 12.39 5.99
CA ARG A 62 -3.41 13.15 6.34
C ARG A 62 -2.62 12.60 7.53
N ASP A 63 -3.15 11.61 8.22
CA ASP A 63 -2.47 10.96 9.36
C ASP A 63 -2.14 9.53 8.97
N ILE A 64 -0.93 9.34 8.45
CA ILE A 64 -0.46 8.08 7.90
C ILE A 64 0.84 7.69 8.59
N GLU A 65 0.94 6.42 8.91
CA GLU A 65 2.10 5.83 9.57
C GLU A 65 2.52 4.53 8.88
N ILE A 66 3.76 4.18 9.03
CA ILE A 66 4.31 2.90 8.56
C ILE A 66 4.87 2.11 9.73
N VAL A 67 4.76 0.79 9.60
CA VAL A 67 5.36 -0.17 10.52
C VAL A 67 6.55 -0.83 9.82
N THR A 68 7.68 -0.86 10.50
CA THR A 68 8.91 -1.52 10.08
C THR A 68 9.41 -2.42 11.21
N ARG A 69 10.49 -3.16 11.01
CA ARG A 69 11.11 -3.96 12.08
C ARG A 69 11.56 -3.13 13.29
N SER A 70 11.90 -1.86 13.07
CA SER A 70 12.30 -0.93 14.13
C SER A 70 11.13 -0.27 14.87
N GLY A 71 9.90 -0.62 14.50
CA GLY A 71 8.67 -0.07 15.06
C GLY A 71 7.89 0.78 14.06
N TRP A 72 6.94 1.53 14.58
CA TRP A 72 6.07 2.40 13.79
C TRP A 72 6.57 3.85 13.79
N ARG A 73 6.30 4.57 12.71
CA ARG A 73 6.58 6.01 12.61
C ARG A 73 5.61 6.70 11.65
N LYS A 74 5.26 7.93 11.92
CA LYS A 74 4.49 8.78 11.01
C LYS A 74 5.32 9.16 9.79
N ILE A 75 4.63 9.30 8.66
CA ILE A 75 5.25 9.79 7.42
C ILE A 75 4.77 11.22 7.13
N PRO A 76 5.60 12.05 6.46
CA PRO A 76 5.24 13.43 6.14
C PRO A 76 4.24 13.54 4.98
N GLU A 77 4.16 12.51 4.13
CA GLU A 77 3.26 12.50 2.99
C GLU A 77 1.80 12.32 3.44
N ARG A 78 0.93 12.92 2.64
CA ARG A 78 -0.52 12.86 2.83
C ARG A 78 -1.24 12.91 1.50
N PHE A 79 -2.46 12.47 1.46
CA PHE A 79 -3.32 12.68 0.31
C PHE A 79 -3.71 14.16 0.16
N LEU A 80 -4.16 14.56 -1.01
CA LEU A 80 -4.57 15.93 -1.30
C LEU A 80 -5.88 16.31 -0.61
N SER A 81 -6.77 15.32 -0.44
CA SER A 81 -8.09 15.49 0.18
C SER A 81 -8.62 14.14 0.68
N PRO A 82 -9.68 14.14 1.53
CA PRO A 82 -10.41 12.92 1.89
C PRO A 82 -10.90 12.13 0.68
N GLN A 83 -11.40 12.83 -0.35
CA GLN A 83 -11.88 12.22 -1.58
C GLN A 83 -10.74 11.55 -2.35
N HIS A 84 -9.60 12.22 -2.52
CA HIS A 84 -8.44 11.66 -3.19
C HIS A 84 -7.94 10.38 -2.50
N ALA A 85 -7.92 10.36 -1.16
CA ALA A 85 -7.59 9.16 -0.40
C ALA A 85 -8.58 8.01 -0.69
N ALA A 86 -9.87 8.29 -0.60
CA ALA A 86 -10.91 7.31 -0.87
C ALA A 86 -10.81 6.75 -2.31
N ASP A 87 -10.57 7.60 -3.30
CA ASP A 87 -10.46 7.17 -4.71
C ASP A 87 -9.22 6.32 -4.96
N THR A 88 -8.10 6.65 -4.32
CA THR A 88 -6.88 5.83 -4.38
C THR A 88 -7.12 4.44 -3.79
N LEU A 89 -7.75 4.35 -2.62
CA LEU A 89 -8.04 3.07 -2.00
C LEU A 89 -9.11 2.28 -2.76
N ARG A 90 -10.13 2.94 -3.35
CA ARG A 90 -11.09 2.29 -4.26
C ARG A 90 -10.41 1.67 -5.46
N LYS A 91 -9.46 2.40 -6.08
CA LYS A 91 -8.64 1.89 -7.18
C LYS A 91 -7.86 0.66 -6.75
N MET A 92 -7.24 0.70 -5.57
CA MET A 92 -6.47 -0.40 -5.01
C MET A 92 -7.33 -1.64 -4.76
N VAL A 93 -8.47 -1.48 -4.10
CA VAL A 93 -9.41 -2.56 -3.76
C VAL A 93 -10.00 -3.23 -5.02
N ARG A 94 -10.22 -2.47 -6.10
CA ARG A 94 -10.69 -3.02 -7.39
C ARG A 94 -9.73 -4.03 -8.01
N LEU A 95 -8.44 -3.94 -7.74
CA LEU A 95 -7.46 -4.95 -8.19
C LEU A 95 -7.74 -6.31 -7.55
N GLY A 96 -8.29 -6.33 -6.34
CA GLY A 96 -8.78 -7.54 -5.66
C GLY A 96 -10.20 -7.97 -6.08
N GLY A 97 -10.80 -7.31 -7.09
CA GLY A 97 -12.14 -7.61 -7.58
C GLY A 97 -13.29 -7.12 -6.68
N LEU A 98 -13.00 -6.28 -5.68
CA LEU A 98 -14.00 -5.78 -4.74
C LEU A 98 -14.34 -4.31 -5.00
N VAL A 99 -15.48 -3.88 -4.45
CA VAL A 99 -15.99 -2.51 -4.54
C VAL A 99 -16.10 -1.92 -3.15
N LEU A 100 -15.48 -0.72 -2.97
CA LEU A 100 -15.57 0.09 -1.76
C LEU A 100 -16.45 1.30 -2.05
N ASP A 101 -17.67 1.29 -1.57
CA ASP A 101 -18.67 2.35 -1.79
C ASP A 101 -19.61 2.52 -0.60
N GLY A 102 -20.65 3.35 -0.75
CA GLY A 102 -21.64 3.59 0.32
C GLY A 102 -22.45 2.36 0.69
N THR A 103 -22.59 1.37 -0.19
CA THR A 103 -23.28 0.09 0.07
C THR A 103 -22.35 -0.90 0.74
N ASN A 104 -21.06 -0.88 0.36
CA ASN A 104 -20.01 -1.71 0.91
C ASN A 104 -18.91 -0.81 1.50
N PRO A 105 -19.15 -0.16 2.66
CA PRO A 105 -18.25 0.84 3.21
C PRO A 105 -17.03 0.25 3.92
N ILE A 106 -16.96 -1.06 4.06
CA ILE A 106 -15.84 -1.81 4.65
C ILE A 106 -15.41 -2.88 3.65
N VAL A 107 -14.12 -2.93 3.38
CA VAL A 107 -13.51 -3.97 2.54
C VAL A 107 -12.23 -4.47 3.18
N ASP A 108 -12.03 -5.77 3.11
CA ASP A 108 -10.81 -6.45 3.51
C ASP A 108 -10.48 -7.52 2.46
N SER A 109 -9.39 -7.34 1.74
CA SER A 109 -9.05 -8.17 0.59
C SER A 109 -7.55 -8.20 0.30
N TYR A 110 -7.13 -9.25 -0.41
CA TYR A 110 -5.84 -9.27 -1.09
C TYR A 110 -5.99 -8.58 -2.45
N ILE A 111 -5.12 -7.62 -2.72
CA ILE A 111 -5.09 -6.90 -4.01
C ILE A 111 -4.09 -7.51 -4.99
N THR A 112 -3.05 -8.14 -4.46
CA THR A 112 -2.09 -8.97 -5.16
C THR A 112 -1.59 -10.05 -4.22
N GLU A 113 -0.83 -11.02 -4.72
CA GLU A 113 -0.18 -12.00 -3.88
C GLU A 113 0.71 -11.30 -2.82
N GLY A 114 0.41 -11.54 -1.55
CA GLY A 114 1.15 -11.01 -0.41
C GLY A 114 0.83 -9.56 0.00
N ILE A 115 -0.15 -8.86 -0.61
CA ILE A 115 -0.58 -7.54 -0.17
C ILE A 115 -2.08 -7.56 0.17
N ARG A 116 -2.39 -7.39 1.44
CA ARG A 116 -3.74 -7.28 1.98
C ARG A 116 -4.09 -5.83 2.26
N VAL A 117 -5.28 -5.42 1.90
CA VAL A 117 -5.81 -4.08 2.14
C VAL A 117 -7.12 -4.20 2.90
N SER A 118 -7.19 -3.55 4.05
CA SER A 118 -8.41 -3.31 4.80
C SER A 118 -8.71 -1.83 4.71
N ALA A 119 -9.92 -1.45 4.32
CA ALA A 119 -10.31 -0.05 4.18
C ALA A 119 -11.76 0.19 4.63
N MET A 120 -11.98 1.36 5.23
CA MET A 120 -13.30 1.81 5.67
C MET A 120 -13.54 3.25 5.23
N ILE A 121 -14.71 3.52 4.69
CA ILE A 121 -15.16 4.87 4.30
C ILE A 121 -16.43 5.27 5.06
N PRO A 122 -16.86 6.54 5.02
CA PRO A 122 -18.16 6.93 5.55
C PRO A 122 -19.32 6.11 4.94
N PRO A 123 -20.33 5.73 5.72
CA PRO A 123 -20.67 6.24 7.06
C PRO A 123 -19.95 5.54 8.23
N VAL A 124 -19.17 4.48 7.98
CA VAL A 124 -18.48 3.74 9.05
C VAL A 124 -17.27 4.51 9.57
N ALA A 125 -16.47 5.06 8.67
CA ALA A 125 -15.41 6.00 9.04
C ALA A 125 -15.97 7.40 9.27
N ASP A 126 -15.32 8.19 10.14
CA ASP A 126 -15.67 9.61 10.31
C ASP A 126 -15.47 10.35 8.97
N ARG A 127 -16.46 11.19 8.61
CA ARG A 127 -16.43 12.01 7.40
C ARG A 127 -15.23 12.96 7.33
N ARG A 128 -14.71 13.41 8.47
CA ARG A 128 -13.52 14.27 8.54
C ARG A 128 -12.24 13.51 8.24
N SER A 129 -12.17 12.27 8.67
CA SER A 129 -11.06 11.36 8.35
C SER A 129 -11.08 10.93 6.88
N GLY A 130 -12.28 10.86 6.28
CA GLY A 130 -12.53 10.50 4.89
C GLY A 130 -12.35 9.01 4.62
N ILE A 131 -11.27 8.42 5.09
CA ILE A 131 -10.98 6.99 4.98
C ILE A 131 -10.06 6.57 6.12
N VAL A 132 -10.24 5.35 6.59
CA VAL A 132 -9.32 4.63 7.47
C VAL A 132 -8.88 3.36 6.74
N PHE A 133 -7.60 3.06 6.73
CA PHE A 133 -7.08 1.90 5.99
C PHE A 133 -5.82 1.31 6.63
N SER A 134 -5.61 0.03 6.37
CA SER A 134 -4.36 -0.68 6.60
C SER A 134 -3.97 -1.44 5.34
N ILE A 135 -2.72 -1.30 4.91
CA ILE A 135 -2.12 -2.06 3.82
C ILE A 135 -1.01 -2.89 4.44
N ARG A 136 -1.20 -4.20 4.48
CA ARG A 136 -0.26 -5.11 5.09
C ARG A 136 0.43 -5.98 4.05
N ARG A 137 1.75 -6.03 4.13
CA ARG A 137 2.54 -6.97 3.34
C ARG A 137 2.67 -8.28 4.10
N GLN A 138 2.19 -9.36 3.47
CA GLN A 138 2.48 -10.69 3.97
C GLN A 138 3.90 -11.09 3.56
N ARG A 139 4.71 -11.46 4.51
CA ARG A 139 6.01 -12.05 4.19
C ARG A 139 5.77 -13.45 3.64
N MET A 140 6.03 -13.62 2.34
CA MET A 140 5.93 -14.90 1.65
C MET A 140 7.08 -15.86 1.97
N ALA A 141 8.00 -15.47 2.85
CA ALA A 141 9.10 -16.35 3.24
C ALA A 141 8.54 -17.54 4.03
N LYS A 142 8.62 -18.73 3.45
CA LYS A 142 8.40 -19.98 4.19
C LYS A 142 9.42 -20.01 5.33
N VAL A 143 8.91 -19.89 6.54
CA VAL A 143 9.73 -20.00 7.74
C VAL A 143 10.16 -21.46 7.87
N SER A 144 11.47 -21.72 7.92
CA SER A 144 11.98 -23.07 8.08
C SER A 144 11.87 -23.52 9.56
N LYS A 145 11.90 -24.83 9.78
CA LYS A 145 11.91 -25.41 11.15
C LYS A 145 13.12 -24.89 11.95
N GLU A 146 14.27 -24.77 11.32
CA GLU A 146 15.51 -24.29 11.92
C GLU A 146 15.38 -22.81 12.36
N GLN A 147 14.68 -21.98 11.59
CA GLN A 147 14.39 -20.59 11.95
C GLN A 147 13.46 -20.51 13.17
N ILE A 148 12.42 -21.34 13.22
CA ILE A 148 11.48 -21.40 14.37
C ILE A 148 12.23 -21.79 15.65
N ILE A 149 13.12 -22.78 15.55
CA ILE A 149 13.96 -23.21 16.65
C ILE A 149 14.94 -22.10 17.06
N GLY A 150 15.61 -21.48 16.07
CA GLY A 150 16.54 -20.38 16.32
C GLY A 150 15.91 -19.16 16.99
N TRP A 151 14.63 -18.91 16.73
CA TRP A 151 13.84 -17.87 17.41
C TRP A 151 13.31 -18.30 18.77
N GLN A 152 13.59 -19.53 19.21
CA GLN A 152 13.07 -20.11 20.45
C GLN A 152 11.52 -20.12 20.53
N THR A 153 10.85 -20.14 19.38
CA THR A 153 9.38 -20.18 19.32
C THR A 153 8.85 -21.58 19.62
N ALA A 154 9.57 -22.60 19.20
CA ALA A 154 9.25 -24.00 19.50
C ALA A 154 10.53 -24.84 19.63
N THR A 155 10.46 -25.94 20.40
CA THR A 155 11.56 -26.91 20.47
C THR A 155 11.50 -27.88 19.28
N PRO A 156 12.60 -28.61 18.97
CA PRO A 156 12.58 -29.65 17.94
C PRO A 156 11.49 -30.69 18.18
N GLU A 157 11.30 -31.14 19.43
CA GLU A 157 10.30 -32.16 19.81
C GLU A 157 8.87 -31.64 19.57
N MET A 158 8.59 -30.34 19.86
CA MET A 158 7.30 -29.73 19.56
C MET A 158 7.01 -29.72 18.06
N LEU A 159 8.01 -29.40 17.23
CA LEU A 159 7.86 -29.38 15.77
C LEU A 159 7.69 -30.80 15.20
N GLU A 160 8.36 -31.79 15.77
CA GLU A 160 8.16 -33.18 15.39
C GLU A 160 6.75 -33.66 15.72
N PHE A 161 6.26 -33.39 16.93
CA PHE A 161 4.89 -33.68 17.34
C PHE A 161 3.87 -33.02 16.42
N LEU A 162 4.00 -31.72 16.12
CA LEU A 162 3.11 -31.00 15.21
C LEU A 162 3.14 -31.59 13.79
N THR A 163 4.29 -32.03 13.33
CA THR A 163 4.42 -32.70 12.03
C THR A 163 3.62 -34.00 11.98
N LEU A 164 3.63 -34.77 13.07
CA LEU A 164 2.83 -36.01 13.16
C LEU A 164 1.33 -35.74 13.23
N CYS A 165 0.91 -34.56 13.77
CA CYS A 165 -0.50 -34.19 13.86
C CYS A 165 -1.10 -33.71 12.52
N VAL A 166 -0.26 -33.26 11.57
CA VAL A 166 -0.71 -32.68 10.30
C VAL A 166 -0.63 -33.67 9.13
N ASN A 167 0.13 -34.75 9.26
CA ASN A 167 0.20 -35.86 8.29
C ASN A 167 -0.82 -36.94 8.64
#